data_784c699d0f424ff322e1dbb1f31aec17
#
_entry.id   784c699d0f424ff322e1dbb1f31aec17
#
_cell.length_a   1.000
_cell.length_b   1.000
_cell.length_c   1.000
_cell.angle_alpha   90.00
_cell.angle_beta   90.00
_cell.angle_gamma   90.00
#
_symmetry.space_group_name_H-M   'P 1'
#
loop_
_entity.id
_entity.type
_entity.pdbx_description
1 polymer ?
#
loop_
_entity_poly.entity_id
_entity_poly.type
_entity_poly.pdbx_seq_one_letter_code
_entity_poly.pdbx_strand_id
1 'polypeptide(L)'
;GTGEPEVEQVVRSLEWDFGWKARVIIGYNPELAQRIYAASDLVLVPSRYEPCGLSQMLAMRYGALPVVRETGGLADTVTNYDNAEAEHGTGFMFLFEEPDAVRATLRWAIDTYRQRRTAFERMQARAMQQDFGWDKPAQQYVTLYRGALAKTTHGQLGMR
;
A
#
# COMPACT_ATOMS: atom_id res chain seq x y z
N GLY A 1 -4.77 -5.83 14.11
CA GLY A 1 -5.07 -7.04 13.33
C GLY A 1 -5.01 -8.29 14.17
N THR A 2 -5.18 -9.44 13.56
CA THR A 2 -4.99 -10.76 14.15
C THR A 2 -4.00 -11.55 13.32
N GLY A 3 -3.29 -12.50 13.91
CA GLY A 3 -2.28 -13.31 13.26
C GLY A 3 -2.03 -14.61 14.00
N GLU A 4 -0.90 -15.25 13.72
CA GLU A 4 -0.48 -16.43 14.43
C GLU A 4 -0.14 -16.10 15.89
N PRO A 5 -0.51 -16.95 16.87
CA PRO A 5 -0.35 -16.64 18.30
C PRO A 5 1.08 -16.28 18.71
N GLU A 6 2.07 -16.95 18.11
CA GLU A 6 3.49 -16.68 18.38
C GLU A 6 3.90 -15.28 17.92
N VAL A 7 3.44 -14.86 16.72
CA VAL A 7 3.69 -13.52 16.19
C VAL A 7 2.97 -12.48 17.02
N GLU A 8 1.72 -12.73 17.42
CA GLU A 8 0.98 -11.81 18.30
C GLU A 8 1.69 -11.60 19.63
N GLN A 9 2.26 -12.65 20.21
CA GLN A 9 3.01 -12.55 21.46
C GLN A 9 4.27 -11.69 21.31
N VAL A 10 5.03 -11.88 20.22
CA VAL A 10 6.20 -11.07 19.91
C VAL A 10 5.81 -9.59 19.71
N VAL A 11 4.73 -9.34 18.99
CA VAL A 11 4.27 -7.97 18.75
C VAL A 11 3.79 -7.32 20.07
N ARG A 12 3.13 -8.05 20.97
CA ARG A 12 2.73 -7.55 22.30
C ARG A 12 3.93 -7.17 23.16
N SER A 13 5.07 -7.87 23.05
CA SER A 13 6.27 -7.51 23.83
C SER A 13 6.82 -6.13 23.47
N LEU A 14 6.52 -5.61 22.28
CA LEU A 14 6.95 -4.28 21.87
C LEU A 14 6.39 -3.16 22.77
N GLU A 15 5.16 -3.32 23.29
CA GLU A 15 4.63 -2.34 24.26
C GLU A 15 5.41 -2.34 25.57
N TRP A 16 5.86 -3.52 25.99
CA TRP A 16 6.67 -3.67 27.19
C TRP A 16 8.08 -3.09 27.00
N ASP A 17 8.69 -3.39 25.85
CA ASP A 17 10.06 -2.98 25.57
C ASP A 17 10.18 -1.48 25.26
N PHE A 18 9.16 -0.90 24.60
CA PHE A 18 9.18 0.49 24.15
C PHE A 18 8.25 1.43 24.93
N GLY A 19 7.51 0.92 25.91
CA GLY A 19 6.67 1.70 26.82
C GLY A 19 5.65 2.59 26.06
N TRP A 20 5.64 3.88 26.38
CA TRP A 20 4.68 4.82 25.77
C TRP A 20 4.88 5.07 24.27
N LYS A 21 6.02 4.65 23.69
CA LYS A 21 6.33 4.83 22.26
C LYS A 21 5.66 3.80 21.37
N ALA A 22 5.21 2.68 21.89
CA ALA A 22 4.53 1.63 21.15
C ALA A 22 3.15 1.35 21.72
N ARG A 23 2.19 1.04 20.85
CA ARG A 23 0.87 0.52 21.23
C ARG A 23 0.51 -0.62 20.30
N VAL A 24 0.05 -1.71 20.87
CA VAL A 24 -0.31 -2.93 20.14
C VAL A 24 -1.76 -3.27 20.40
N ILE A 25 -2.54 -3.40 19.33
CA ILE A 25 -3.95 -3.78 19.41
C ILE A 25 -4.15 -5.02 18.54
N ILE A 26 -4.38 -6.15 19.20
CA ILE A 26 -4.72 -7.40 18.57
C ILE A 26 -6.24 -7.48 18.47
N GLY A 27 -6.77 -7.56 17.26
CA GLY A 27 -8.20 -7.62 16.99
C GLY A 27 -8.58 -6.91 15.70
N TYR A 28 -9.84 -7.07 15.31
CA TYR A 28 -10.42 -6.39 14.15
C TYR A 28 -11.31 -5.25 14.64
N ASN A 29 -10.93 -4.02 14.34
CA ASN A 29 -11.67 -2.82 14.68
C ASN A 29 -11.58 -1.80 13.55
N PRO A 30 -12.55 -1.76 12.63
CA PRO A 30 -12.53 -0.87 11.45
C PRO A 30 -12.50 0.62 11.80
N GLU A 31 -13.23 1.03 12.83
CA GLU A 31 -13.25 2.43 13.26
C GLU A 31 -11.88 2.89 13.78
N LEU A 32 -11.27 2.06 14.62
CA LEU A 32 -9.93 2.34 15.13
C LEU A 32 -8.89 2.32 13.99
N ALA A 33 -9.00 1.41 13.02
CA ALA A 33 -8.10 1.37 11.87
C ALA A 33 -8.14 2.68 11.08
N GLN A 34 -9.32 3.25 10.84
CA GLN A 34 -9.45 4.54 10.17
C GLN A 34 -8.79 5.68 10.95
N ARG A 35 -8.96 5.69 12.28
CA ARG A 35 -8.30 6.68 13.15
C ARG A 35 -6.78 6.53 13.13
N ILE A 36 -6.27 5.29 13.07
CA ILE A 36 -4.82 5.03 12.94
C ILE A 36 -4.32 5.57 11.60
N TYR A 37 -4.98 5.28 10.47
CA TYR A 37 -4.60 5.84 9.17
C TYR A 37 -4.59 7.36 9.21
N ALA A 38 -5.62 8.00 9.75
CA ALA A 38 -5.73 9.45 9.83
C ALA A 38 -4.65 10.11 10.71
N ALA A 39 -4.12 9.39 11.69
CA ALA A 39 -3.09 9.88 12.61
C ALA A 39 -1.66 9.49 12.19
N SER A 40 -1.50 8.69 11.14
CA SER A 40 -0.20 8.17 10.71
C SER A 40 0.45 9.08 9.67
N ASP A 41 1.77 9.21 9.74
CA ASP A 41 2.59 9.76 8.65
C ASP A 41 3.06 8.65 7.69
N LEU A 42 3.33 7.46 8.23
CA LEU A 42 3.81 6.28 7.50
C LEU A 42 3.01 5.04 7.92
N VAL A 43 2.69 4.17 6.96
CA VAL A 43 2.04 2.88 7.21
C VAL A 43 2.89 1.77 6.59
N LEU A 44 3.37 0.84 7.43
CA LEU A 44 4.17 -0.30 7.00
C LEU A 44 3.27 -1.49 6.64
N VAL A 45 3.42 -2.00 5.40
CA VAL A 45 2.72 -3.19 4.89
C VAL A 45 3.75 -4.18 4.31
N PRO A 46 4.45 -4.96 5.15
CA PRO A 46 5.55 -5.82 4.75
C PRO A 46 5.08 -7.22 4.32
N SER A 47 4.01 -7.30 3.57
CA SER A 47 3.37 -8.56 3.19
C SER A 47 4.30 -9.44 2.34
N ARG A 48 4.34 -10.74 2.65
CA ARG A 48 4.99 -11.76 1.81
C ARG A 48 4.25 -11.98 0.52
N TYR A 49 2.95 -11.95 0.59
CA TYR A 49 2.04 -12.07 -0.54
C TYR A 49 0.84 -11.13 -0.33
N GLU A 50 0.54 -10.32 -1.32
CA GLU A 50 -0.57 -9.36 -1.26
C GLU A 50 -1.27 -9.28 -2.61
N PRO A 51 -2.37 -10.01 -2.82
CA PRO A 51 -3.03 -10.06 -4.13
C PRO A 51 -3.63 -8.71 -4.55
N CYS A 52 -4.11 -7.93 -3.63
CA CYS A 52 -4.71 -6.62 -3.89
C CYS A 52 -4.19 -5.55 -2.93
N GLY A 53 -4.44 -5.74 -1.63
CA GLY A 53 -4.13 -4.79 -0.58
C GLY A 53 -5.07 -3.59 -0.56
N LEU A 54 -5.76 -3.39 0.56
CA LEU A 54 -6.55 -2.19 0.82
C LEU A 54 -5.80 -1.22 1.73
N SER A 55 -4.92 -1.74 2.58
CA SER A 55 -4.26 -0.97 3.62
C SER A 55 -3.43 0.19 3.07
N GLN A 56 -2.67 -0.02 1.98
CA GLN A 56 -1.88 1.04 1.35
C GLN A 56 -2.76 2.08 0.65
N MET A 57 -3.86 1.66 0.03
CA MET A 57 -4.78 2.59 -0.62
C MET A 57 -5.52 3.45 0.40
N LEU A 58 -5.95 2.85 1.52
CA LEU A 58 -6.54 3.59 2.63
C LEU A 58 -5.52 4.55 3.25
N ALA A 59 -4.29 4.10 3.51
CA ALA A 59 -3.22 4.96 4.01
C ALA A 59 -3.02 6.17 3.12
N MET A 60 -2.84 5.97 1.81
CA MET A 60 -2.69 7.06 0.84
C MET A 60 -3.88 8.02 0.84
N ARG A 61 -5.11 7.52 0.95
CA ARG A 61 -6.30 8.35 1.00
C ARG A 61 -6.33 9.26 2.22
N TYR A 62 -5.80 8.81 3.36
CA TYR A 62 -5.65 9.60 4.57
C TYR A 62 -4.38 10.46 4.62
N GLY A 63 -3.53 10.42 3.58
CA GLY A 63 -2.28 11.17 3.52
C GLY A 63 -1.10 10.51 4.25
N ALA A 64 -1.26 9.27 4.71
CA ALA A 64 -0.16 8.48 5.23
C ALA A 64 0.59 7.80 4.08
N LEU A 65 1.91 7.92 4.02
CA LEU A 65 2.68 7.28 2.97
C LEU A 65 2.97 5.81 3.28
N PRO A 66 2.65 4.89 2.37
CA PRO A 66 2.90 3.48 2.55
C PRO A 66 4.40 3.15 2.41
N VAL A 67 4.88 2.26 3.28
CA VAL A 67 6.17 1.59 3.17
C VAL A 67 5.87 0.11 2.94
N VAL A 68 6.08 -0.38 1.73
CA VAL A 68 5.54 -1.67 1.29
C VAL A 68 6.60 -2.55 0.66
N ARG A 69 6.36 -3.87 0.68
CA ARG A 69 7.11 -4.78 -0.18
C ARG A 69 6.59 -4.70 -1.62
N GLU A 70 7.49 -4.75 -2.58
CA GLU A 70 7.17 -4.78 -4.01
C GLU A 70 6.62 -6.16 -4.39
N THR A 71 5.30 -6.37 -4.15
CA THR A 71 4.62 -7.62 -4.44
C THR A 71 3.13 -7.40 -4.73
N GLY A 72 2.59 -8.10 -5.73
CA GLY A 72 1.17 -8.09 -6.08
C GLY A 72 0.56 -6.69 -6.11
N GLY A 73 -0.60 -6.51 -5.52
CA GLY A 73 -1.32 -5.24 -5.50
C GLY A 73 -0.60 -4.09 -4.83
N LEU A 74 0.41 -4.35 -3.99
CA LEU A 74 1.26 -3.28 -3.45
C LEU A 74 2.12 -2.66 -4.54
N ALA A 75 2.73 -3.51 -5.40
CA ALA A 75 3.51 -3.05 -6.55
C ALA A 75 2.65 -2.34 -7.61
N ASP A 76 1.38 -2.75 -7.75
CA ASP A 76 0.46 -2.16 -8.73
C ASP A 76 -0.08 -0.78 -8.29
N THR A 77 -0.11 -0.50 -7.00
CA THR A 77 -0.79 0.68 -6.44
C THR A 77 0.13 1.72 -5.84
N VAL A 78 1.35 1.35 -5.48
CA VAL A 78 2.34 2.25 -4.89
C VAL A 78 3.44 2.53 -5.91
N THR A 79 3.73 3.80 -6.16
CA THR A 79 4.89 4.22 -6.93
C THR A 79 6.02 4.56 -5.97
N ASN A 80 7.18 3.92 -6.16
CA ASN A 80 8.34 4.15 -5.30
C ASN A 80 8.85 5.60 -5.42
N TYR A 81 9.27 6.17 -4.30
CA TYR A 81 9.85 7.51 -4.27
C TYR A 81 11.15 7.57 -5.08
N ASP A 82 11.25 8.55 -5.98
CA ASP A 82 12.37 8.72 -6.91
C ASP A 82 13.58 9.45 -6.30
N ASN A 83 13.46 9.90 -5.07
CA ASN A 83 14.50 10.54 -4.25
C ASN A 83 15.02 11.90 -4.73
N ALA A 84 15.10 12.15 -6.03
CA ALA A 84 15.77 13.32 -6.56
C ALA A 84 14.96 14.62 -6.39
N GLU A 85 13.89 14.76 -7.15
CA GLU A 85 13.15 16.02 -7.25
C GLU A 85 11.75 15.91 -6.63
N ALA A 86 11.40 14.72 -6.12
CA ALA A 86 10.10 14.37 -5.56
C ALA A 86 8.93 14.60 -6.54
N GLU A 87 9.18 14.43 -7.84
CA GLU A 87 8.17 14.56 -8.87
C GLU A 87 7.33 13.30 -9.02
N HIS A 88 7.90 12.16 -8.65
CA HIS A 88 7.25 10.86 -8.66
C HIS A 88 7.22 10.27 -7.25
N GLY A 89 6.46 9.19 -7.10
CA GLY A 89 6.35 8.49 -5.84
C GLY A 89 5.10 8.83 -5.05
N THR A 90 4.51 7.78 -4.51
CA THR A 90 3.36 7.81 -3.59
C THR A 90 3.65 7.03 -2.30
N GLY A 91 4.85 6.48 -2.16
CA GLY A 91 5.30 5.71 -1.02
C GLY A 91 6.74 5.23 -1.19
N PHE A 92 7.13 4.28 -0.35
CA PHE A 92 8.46 3.70 -0.33
C PHE A 92 8.36 2.19 -0.49
N MET A 93 9.22 1.60 -1.34
CA MET A 93 9.17 0.19 -1.67
C MET A 93 10.49 -0.51 -1.39
N PHE A 94 10.41 -1.76 -0.95
CA PHE A 94 11.55 -2.68 -0.85
C PHE A 94 11.23 -3.99 -1.56
N LEU A 95 12.26 -4.61 -2.15
CA LEU A 95 12.09 -5.82 -2.95
C LEU A 95 12.25 -7.10 -2.12
N PHE A 96 13.33 -7.16 -1.31
CA PHE A 96 13.73 -8.39 -0.64
C PHE A 96 12.94 -8.64 0.64
N GLU A 97 12.55 -9.91 0.87
CA GLU A 97 11.87 -10.36 2.08
C GLU A 97 12.88 -10.59 3.22
N GLU A 98 13.56 -9.51 3.59
CA GLU A 98 14.64 -9.53 4.57
C GLU A 98 14.46 -8.39 5.57
N PRO A 99 14.78 -8.61 6.86
CA PRO A 99 14.68 -7.57 7.88
C PRO A 99 15.49 -6.32 7.56
N ASP A 100 16.64 -6.47 6.90
CA ASP A 100 17.50 -5.35 6.54
C ASP A 100 16.90 -4.48 5.44
N ALA A 101 16.20 -5.06 4.48
CA ALA A 101 15.49 -4.32 3.45
C ALA A 101 14.37 -3.46 4.06
N VAL A 102 13.57 -4.04 4.96
CA VAL A 102 12.52 -3.31 5.69
C VAL A 102 13.14 -2.17 6.51
N ARG A 103 14.19 -2.45 7.26
CA ARG A 103 14.87 -1.46 8.11
C ARG A 103 15.47 -0.30 7.32
N ALA A 104 16.15 -0.62 6.21
CA ALA A 104 16.74 0.39 5.34
C ALA A 104 15.67 1.31 4.73
N THR A 105 14.57 0.74 4.25
CA THR A 105 13.47 1.50 3.64
C THR A 105 12.71 2.34 4.66
N LEU A 106 12.47 1.80 5.86
CA LEU A 106 11.88 2.59 6.95
C LEU A 106 12.79 3.77 7.35
N ARG A 107 14.09 3.55 7.45
CA ARG A 107 15.05 4.62 7.73
C ARG A 107 14.99 5.69 6.64
N TRP A 108 15.03 5.30 5.38
CA TRP A 108 14.91 6.22 4.25
C TRP A 108 13.60 7.04 4.30
N ALA A 109 12.47 6.39 4.59
CA ALA A 109 11.19 7.07 4.73
C ALA A 109 11.18 8.09 5.89
N ILE A 110 11.73 7.71 7.06
CA ILE A 110 11.84 8.57 8.23
C ILE A 110 12.81 9.74 7.97
N ASP A 111 13.94 9.49 7.30
CA ASP A 111 14.91 10.54 6.94
C ASP A 111 14.30 11.52 5.93
N THR A 112 13.51 11.03 4.97
CA THR A 112 12.75 11.87 4.05
C THR A 112 11.75 12.74 4.80
N TYR A 113 10.99 12.16 5.72
CA TYR A 113 10.05 12.90 6.57
C TYR A 113 10.74 14.02 7.37
N ARG A 114 11.91 13.74 7.95
CA ARG A 114 12.62 14.66 8.85
C ARG A 114 13.43 15.72 8.12
N GLN A 115 14.09 15.34 7.04
CA GLN A 115 15.10 16.16 6.38
C GLN A 115 14.63 16.75 5.04
N ARG A 116 13.58 16.18 4.44
CA ARG A 116 13.06 16.58 3.13
C ARG A 116 11.53 16.80 3.18
N ARG A 117 11.10 17.58 4.16
CA ARG A 117 9.67 17.75 4.50
C ARG A 117 8.82 18.16 3.29
N THR A 118 9.28 19.09 2.48
CA THR A 118 8.56 19.54 1.27
C THR A 118 8.38 18.42 0.25
N ALA A 119 9.40 17.55 0.08
CA ALA A 119 9.29 16.39 -0.80
C ALA A 119 8.29 15.38 -0.27
N PHE A 120 8.30 15.15 1.04
CA PHE A 120 7.36 14.27 1.73
C PHE A 120 5.91 14.76 1.55
N GLU A 121 5.64 16.03 1.77
CA GLU A 121 4.32 16.64 1.60
C GLU A 121 3.82 16.61 0.15
N ARG A 122 4.71 16.78 -0.83
CA ARG A 122 4.36 16.58 -2.25
C ARG A 122 3.97 15.14 -2.55
N MET A 123 4.65 14.16 -1.97
CA MET A 123 4.24 12.75 -2.09
C MET A 123 2.89 12.50 -1.44
N GLN A 124 2.63 13.04 -0.24
CA GLN A 124 1.32 12.94 0.42
C GLN A 124 0.21 13.49 -0.46
N ALA A 125 0.40 14.67 -1.04
CA ALA A 125 -0.58 15.26 -1.94
C ALA A 125 -0.87 14.39 -3.17
N ARG A 126 0.16 13.79 -3.79
CA ARG A 126 -0.01 12.84 -4.91
C ARG A 126 -0.69 11.56 -4.47
N ALA A 127 -0.31 11.00 -3.33
CA ALA A 127 -0.90 9.79 -2.79
C ALA A 127 -2.40 9.97 -2.53
N MET A 128 -2.81 11.11 -1.96
CA MET A 128 -4.23 11.42 -1.71
C MET A 128 -5.03 11.63 -3.01
N GLN A 129 -4.39 12.01 -4.11
CA GLN A 129 -5.01 12.21 -5.41
C GLN A 129 -5.14 10.91 -6.23
N GLN A 130 -4.57 9.79 -5.77
CA GLN A 130 -4.71 8.52 -6.47
C GLN A 130 -6.19 8.10 -6.53
N ASP A 131 -6.61 7.73 -7.72
CA ASP A 131 -7.98 7.26 -7.98
C ASP A 131 -7.98 5.73 -8.10
N PHE A 132 -8.50 5.08 -7.08
CA PHE A 132 -8.71 3.63 -7.02
C PHE A 132 -10.19 3.25 -7.21
N GLY A 133 -11.00 4.18 -7.74
CA GLY A 133 -12.42 3.96 -8.03
C GLY A 133 -12.66 2.98 -9.16
N TRP A 134 -13.91 2.57 -9.30
CA TRP A 134 -14.33 1.57 -10.28
C TRP A 134 -14.49 2.12 -11.72
N ASP A 135 -14.46 3.42 -11.94
CA ASP A 135 -14.76 4.01 -13.25
C ASP A 135 -13.80 3.53 -14.34
N LYS A 136 -12.48 3.54 -14.07
CA LYS A 136 -11.48 3.05 -15.01
C LYS A 136 -11.51 1.53 -15.20
N PRO A 137 -11.51 0.72 -14.13
CA PRO A 137 -11.66 -0.74 -14.25
C PRO A 137 -12.93 -1.15 -14.97
N ALA A 138 -14.07 -0.52 -14.69
CA ALA A 138 -15.33 -0.83 -15.35
C ALA A 138 -15.25 -0.63 -16.88
N GLN A 139 -14.61 0.45 -17.35
CA GLN A 139 -14.39 0.68 -18.78
C GLN A 139 -13.50 -0.41 -19.41
N GLN A 140 -12.48 -0.87 -18.70
CA GLN A 140 -11.61 -1.96 -19.16
C GLN A 140 -12.40 -3.27 -19.27
N TYR A 141 -13.26 -3.59 -18.30
CA TYR A 141 -14.16 -4.75 -18.36
C TYR A 141 -15.12 -4.66 -19.53
N VAL A 142 -15.74 -3.49 -19.78
CA VAL A 142 -16.62 -3.28 -20.94
C VAL A 142 -15.87 -3.53 -22.27
N THR A 143 -14.65 -3.05 -22.37
CA THR A 143 -13.80 -3.28 -23.55
C THR A 143 -13.49 -4.76 -23.76
N LEU A 144 -13.13 -5.46 -22.67
CA LEU A 144 -12.89 -6.91 -22.69
C LEU A 144 -14.13 -7.69 -23.13
N TYR A 145 -15.29 -7.38 -22.58
CA TYR A 145 -16.55 -8.05 -22.94
C TYR A 145 -16.95 -7.80 -24.40
N ARG A 146 -16.79 -6.57 -24.90
CA ARG A 146 -17.02 -6.27 -26.32
C ARG A 146 -16.08 -7.06 -27.23
N GLY A 147 -14.82 -7.18 -26.89
CA GLY A 147 -13.85 -7.99 -27.62
C GLY A 147 -14.18 -9.48 -27.61
N ALA A 148 -14.63 -10.03 -26.50
CA ALA A 148 -15.08 -11.41 -26.40
C ALA A 148 -16.31 -11.69 -27.28
N LEU A 149 -17.30 -10.82 -27.23
CA LEU A 149 -18.51 -10.94 -28.07
C LEU A 149 -18.18 -10.88 -29.57
N ALA A 150 -17.29 -9.98 -29.98
CA ALA A 150 -16.88 -9.87 -31.39
C ALA A 150 -16.21 -11.16 -31.88
N LYS A 151 -15.35 -11.79 -31.07
CA LYS A 151 -14.72 -13.08 -31.41
C LYS A 151 -15.74 -14.21 -31.57
N THR A 152 -16.75 -14.27 -30.71
CA THR A 152 -17.80 -15.30 -30.77
C THR A 152 -18.64 -15.15 -32.02
N THR A 153 -18.97 -13.93 -32.44
CA THR A 153 -19.75 -13.64 -33.66
C THR A 153 -18.99 -14.02 -34.93
N HIS A 154 -17.66 -13.81 -34.99
CA HIS A 154 -16.84 -14.21 -36.15
C HIS A 154 -16.58 -15.71 -36.21
N GLY A 155 -16.51 -16.41 -35.06
CA GLY A 155 -16.36 -17.88 -35.01
C GLY A 155 -17.57 -18.65 -35.52
N GLN A 156 -18.77 -18.08 -35.48
CA GLN A 156 -19.99 -18.71 -36.01
C GLN A 156 -20.15 -18.56 -37.53
N LEU A 157 -19.49 -17.61 -38.17
CA LEU A 157 -19.52 -17.41 -39.62
C LEU A 157 -18.54 -18.32 -40.42
N GLY A 158 -17.63 -19.00 -39.70
CA GLY A 158 -16.64 -19.88 -40.34
C GLY A 158 -17.02 -21.38 -40.35
N MET A 159 -18.20 -21.75 -39.88
CA MET A 159 -18.71 -23.13 -39.87
C MET A 159 -19.95 -23.33 -40.74
N ARG A 160 -20.01 -22.74 -41.92
CA ARG A 160 -20.99 -23.08 -42.92
C ARG A 160 -20.33 -23.46 -44.25
#